data_29c7cac32c40d372e5c38fa0747b4840
#
_entry.id   29c7cac32c40d372e5c38fa0747b4840
#
_cell.length_a   1.000
_cell.length_b   1.000
_cell.length_c   1.000
_cell.angle_alpha   90.00
_cell.angle_beta   90.00
_cell.angle_gamma   90.00
#
_symmetry.space_group_name_H-M   'P 1'
#
loop_
_entity.id
_entity.type
_entity.pdbx_description
1 polymer ?
#
loop_
_entity_poly.entity_id
_entity_poly.type
_entity_poly.pdbx_seq_one_letter_code
_entity_poly.pdbx_strand_id
1 'polypeptide(L)'
;MKIGIDCRIYGPKHTGIGRYVQNLVENLLIQDKENEYVLFINKDSENDFENLKLKIKNSFQISNCKFQIVFTDVSHYSLQEQLLLPKLIKKQKVDLMHFPHFNAPVFYGGKYVVTIHDLIKHLSKGPSTTTRCTALYWLKYLGYKIVFKQAVKRAEKIITPSQYVKDELIKLYKVGADKVIVTYEGVDNKFQANTKYKILNTKYKIKNPFLLYVGSVYPHKNIERLIEAVKLIDKKLVIVCARNVFRDRLNNFIAQNSAEDLVTFTGYVSNDELARLYQEAEAFVFPTLSEGFGLPGLEAMSLGCPVICSDISVLKEVYKNAAVYFNPLDSKDVAEKIKLVISDKEILEKLKKQGLELVKEYSWQKMAQETLKIYKEAA
;
A
#
# COMPACT_ATOMS: atom_id res chain seq x y z
N MET A 1 -16.86 -9.16 21.86
CA MET A 1 -16.49 -10.29 20.97
C MET A 1 -14.99 -10.56 21.05
N LYS A 2 -14.60 -11.78 20.71
CA LYS A 2 -13.20 -12.15 20.56
C LYS A 2 -12.83 -12.18 19.06
N ILE A 3 -12.01 -11.21 18.62
CA ILE A 3 -11.69 -10.96 17.22
C ILE A 3 -10.25 -11.40 16.92
N GLY A 4 -10.07 -12.31 15.97
CA GLY A 4 -8.76 -12.68 15.47
C GLY A 4 -8.34 -11.80 14.32
N ILE A 5 -7.07 -11.37 14.26
CA ILE A 5 -6.50 -10.64 13.14
C ILE A 5 -5.24 -11.33 12.65
N ASP A 6 -5.16 -11.62 11.36
CA ASP A 6 -3.95 -12.17 10.74
C ASP A 6 -2.90 -11.07 10.54
N CYS A 7 -2.00 -10.94 11.48
CA CYS A 7 -0.94 -9.94 11.52
C CYS A 7 0.41 -10.49 11.02
N ARG A 8 0.46 -11.62 10.31
CA ARG A 8 1.71 -12.22 9.82
C ARG A 8 2.45 -11.33 8.79
N ILE A 9 1.74 -10.35 8.22
CA ILE A 9 2.31 -9.32 7.32
C ILE A 9 2.37 -7.94 7.98
N TYR A 10 2.44 -7.87 9.30
CA TYR A 10 2.55 -6.60 10.04
C TYR A 10 3.88 -5.89 9.80
N GLY A 11 3.83 -4.55 9.67
CA GLY A 11 5.02 -3.69 9.65
C GLY A 11 5.56 -3.34 8.26
N PRO A 12 6.53 -2.39 8.20
CA PRO A 12 6.99 -1.75 6.97
C PRO A 12 7.74 -2.69 6.00
N LYS A 13 8.26 -3.83 6.48
CA LYS A 13 8.90 -4.85 5.64
C LYS A 13 7.94 -5.41 4.56
N HIS A 14 6.64 -5.34 4.82
CA HIS A 14 5.60 -5.84 3.92
C HIS A 14 4.96 -4.74 3.06
N THR A 15 5.62 -3.58 2.92
CA THR A 15 5.19 -2.44 2.08
C THR A 15 3.82 -1.87 2.47
N GLY A 16 2.99 -1.44 1.49
CA GLY A 16 1.68 -0.84 1.75
C GLY A 16 0.74 -1.70 2.59
N ILE A 17 0.66 -3.02 2.28
CA ILE A 17 -0.21 -3.94 3.03
C ILE A 17 0.26 -4.06 4.50
N GLY A 18 1.57 -4.13 4.73
CA GLY A 18 2.11 -4.16 6.09
C GLY A 18 1.83 -2.89 6.88
N ARG A 19 1.87 -1.72 6.22
CA ARG A 19 1.46 -0.44 6.83
C ARG A 19 -0.03 -0.42 7.15
N TYR A 20 -0.88 -0.93 6.25
CA TYR A 20 -2.31 -1.07 6.51
C TYR A 20 -2.56 -1.92 7.76
N VAL A 21 -1.96 -3.13 7.85
CA VAL A 21 -2.14 -4.03 9.01
C VAL A 21 -1.64 -3.37 10.29
N GLN A 22 -0.50 -2.70 10.24
CA GLN A 22 0.05 -1.98 11.38
C GLN A 22 -0.90 -0.90 11.87
N ASN A 23 -1.34 -0.01 10.98
CA ASN A 23 -2.23 1.09 11.33
C ASN A 23 -3.62 0.60 11.77
N LEU A 24 -4.14 -0.45 11.14
CA LEU A 24 -5.38 -1.09 11.57
C LEU A 24 -5.30 -1.55 13.01
N VAL A 25 -4.30 -2.37 13.35
CA VAL A 25 -4.13 -2.93 14.69
C VAL A 25 -3.88 -1.83 15.72
N GLU A 26 -2.94 -0.91 15.46
CA GLU A 26 -2.60 0.18 16.37
C GLU A 26 -3.87 1.03 16.69
N ASN A 27 -4.65 1.40 15.68
CA ASN A 27 -5.85 2.21 15.89
C ASN A 27 -7.02 1.44 16.50
N LEU A 28 -7.19 0.15 16.20
CA LEU A 28 -8.19 -0.69 16.86
C LEU A 28 -7.90 -0.80 18.37
N LEU A 29 -6.66 -1.10 18.75
CA LEU A 29 -6.26 -1.22 20.17
C LEU A 29 -6.40 0.09 20.96
N ILE A 30 -6.27 1.24 20.28
CA ILE A 30 -6.49 2.56 20.91
C ILE A 30 -7.97 2.84 21.12
N GLN A 31 -8.81 2.55 20.12
CA GLN A 31 -10.20 3.03 20.07
C GLN A 31 -11.21 2.05 20.66
N ASP A 32 -10.95 0.74 20.54
CA ASP A 32 -11.89 -0.29 20.99
C ASP A 32 -11.61 -0.73 22.42
N LYS A 33 -12.61 -0.57 23.28
CA LYS A 33 -12.57 -0.97 24.69
C LYS A 33 -13.51 -2.14 25.01
N GLU A 34 -14.28 -2.58 24.01
CA GLU A 34 -15.35 -3.58 24.20
C GLU A 34 -14.89 -4.98 23.81
N ASN A 35 -14.06 -5.10 22.78
CA ASN A 35 -13.66 -6.39 22.22
C ASN A 35 -12.31 -6.87 22.77
N GLU A 36 -12.08 -8.19 22.62
CA GLU A 36 -10.80 -8.84 22.89
C GLU A 36 -10.16 -9.21 21.54
N TYR A 37 -8.85 -8.97 21.39
CA TYR A 37 -8.14 -9.25 20.16
C TYR A 37 -7.15 -10.40 20.28
N VAL A 38 -7.10 -11.26 19.24
CA VAL A 38 -6.10 -12.30 19.05
C VAL A 38 -5.28 -11.98 17.82
N LEU A 39 -4.02 -11.58 17.99
CA LEU A 39 -3.14 -11.17 16.92
C LEU A 39 -2.22 -12.33 16.53
N PHE A 40 -2.42 -12.88 15.33
CA PHE A 40 -1.58 -13.95 14.80
C PHE A 40 -0.37 -13.35 14.08
N ILE A 41 0.83 -13.60 14.61
CA ILE A 41 2.07 -12.93 14.19
C ILE A 41 3.09 -13.95 13.73
N ASN A 42 3.85 -13.62 12.67
CA ASN A 42 5.02 -14.39 12.30
C ASN A 42 6.16 -14.10 13.28
N LYS A 43 6.90 -15.13 13.74
CA LYS A 43 8.07 -14.95 14.60
C LYS A 43 9.10 -13.97 14.04
N ASP A 44 9.27 -13.92 12.72
CA ASP A 44 10.17 -12.96 12.07
C ASP A 44 9.76 -11.48 12.25
N SER A 45 8.53 -11.22 12.68
CA SER A 45 7.99 -9.89 12.97
C SER A 45 7.94 -9.56 14.47
N GLU A 46 8.54 -10.38 15.33
CA GLU A 46 8.51 -10.20 16.79
C GLU A 46 9.05 -8.84 17.23
N ASN A 47 10.17 -8.40 16.65
CA ASN A 47 10.77 -7.09 16.96
C ASN A 47 9.85 -5.91 16.61
N ASP A 48 9.09 -6.00 15.52
CA ASP A 48 8.15 -4.95 15.13
C ASP A 48 6.98 -4.88 16.14
N PHE A 49 6.61 -6.02 16.73
CA PHE A 49 5.58 -6.11 17.77
C PHE A 49 6.08 -5.74 19.17
N GLU A 50 7.34 -5.96 19.51
CA GLU A 50 7.89 -5.42 20.76
C GLU A 50 7.82 -3.89 20.79
N ASN A 51 8.07 -3.23 19.65
CA ASN A 51 7.85 -1.78 19.52
C ASN A 51 6.37 -1.40 19.74
N LEU A 52 5.42 -2.22 19.28
CA LEU A 52 3.99 -2.02 19.57
C LEU A 52 3.70 -2.17 21.05
N LYS A 53 4.21 -3.22 21.72
CA LYS A 53 4.04 -3.41 23.18
C LYS A 53 4.62 -2.23 23.97
N LEU A 54 5.78 -1.70 23.58
CA LEU A 54 6.37 -0.53 24.21
C LEU A 54 5.50 0.72 24.02
N LYS A 55 4.97 0.95 22.82
CA LYS A 55 4.01 2.04 22.56
C LYS A 55 2.75 1.88 23.44
N ILE A 56 2.22 0.65 23.55
CA ILE A 56 1.05 0.34 24.36
C ILE A 56 1.32 0.62 25.84
N LYS A 57 2.47 0.19 26.37
CA LYS A 57 2.85 0.46 27.77
C LYS A 57 3.00 1.95 28.07
N ASN A 58 3.50 2.73 27.11
CA ASN A 58 3.75 4.16 27.26
C ASN A 58 2.52 5.03 26.93
N SER A 59 1.44 4.45 26.42
CA SER A 59 0.22 5.17 26.07
C SER A 59 -0.87 4.90 27.11
N PHE A 60 -1.23 5.90 27.89
CA PHE A 60 -2.37 5.87 28.84
C PHE A 60 -3.69 5.47 28.16
N GLN A 61 -3.81 5.64 26.85
CA GLN A 61 -5.03 5.36 26.08
C GLN A 61 -5.25 3.86 25.78
N ILE A 62 -4.18 3.04 25.80
CA ILE A 62 -4.25 1.62 25.43
C ILE A 62 -4.35 0.68 26.65
N SER A 63 -4.24 1.22 27.88
CA SER A 63 -4.16 0.43 29.12
C SER A 63 -5.34 -0.51 29.39
N ASN A 64 -6.49 -0.32 28.73
CA ASN A 64 -7.72 -1.10 28.96
C ASN A 64 -8.11 -2.05 27.80
N CYS A 65 -7.32 -2.11 26.71
CA CYS A 65 -7.63 -3.04 25.62
C CYS A 65 -7.12 -4.46 25.93
N LYS A 66 -7.99 -5.45 25.79
CA LYS A 66 -7.64 -6.86 25.97
C LYS A 66 -7.14 -7.44 24.66
N PHE A 67 -5.87 -7.85 24.60
CA PHE A 67 -5.34 -8.56 23.45
C PHE A 67 -4.33 -9.63 23.86
N GLN A 68 -4.22 -10.65 23.04
CA GLN A 68 -3.20 -11.70 23.15
C GLN A 68 -2.47 -11.87 21.81
N ILE A 69 -1.21 -12.26 21.87
CA ILE A 69 -0.37 -12.53 20.72
C ILE A 69 -0.21 -14.04 20.57
N VAL A 70 -0.40 -14.53 19.35
CA VAL A 70 -0.17 -15.93 18.97
C VAL A 70 0.89 -15.98 17.90
N PHE A 71 2.08 -16.44 18.27
CA PHE A 71 3.17 -16.62 17.31
C PHE A 71 2.96 -17.84 16.44
N THR A 72 3.32 -17.72 15.16
CA THR A 72 3.25 -18.80 14.19
C THR A 72 4.41 -18.74 13.20
N ASP A 73 4.87 -19.90 12.74
CA ASP A 73 5.88 -20.03 11.68
C ASP A 73 5.25 -20.37 10.32
N VAL A 74 3.92 -20.26 10.23
CA VAL A 74 3.17 -20.59 9.00
C VAL A 74 3.40 -19.50 7.96
N SER A 75 4.15 -19.84 6.92
CA SER A 75 4.45 -18.92 5.81
C SER A 75 3.23 -18.63 4.95
N HIS A 76 3.12 -17.40 4.46
CA HIS A 76 2.11 -17.00 3.48
C HIS A 76 2.23 -17.77 2.16
N TYR A 77 1.11 -18.02 1.49
CA TYR A 77 1.01 -18.70 0.20
C TYR A 77 1.57 -20.11 0.20
N SER A 78 1.52 -20.82 1.34
CA SER A 78 1.96 -22.19 1.52
C SER A 78 0.77 -23.15 1.70
N LEU A 79 0.99 -24.45 1.45
CA LEU A 79 0.01 -25.47 1.80
C LEU A 79 -0.17 -25.58 3.32
N GLN A 80 0.89 -25.32 4.09
CA GLN A 80 0.80 -25.29 5.55
C GLN A 80 -0.18 -24.23 6.03
N GLU A 81 -0.23 -23.07 5.39
CA GLU A 81 -1.21 -22.03 5.70
C GLU A 81 -2.64 -22.53 5.58
N GLN A 82 -2.93 -23.33 4.55
CA GLN A 82 -4.26 -23.86 4.33
C GLN A 82 -4.71 -24.88 5.40
N LEU A 83 -3.78 -25.61 6.01
CA LEU A 83 -4.05 -26.72 6.92
C LEU A 83 -3.79 -26.36 8.40
N LEU A 84 -2.68 -25.66 8.69
CA LEU A 84 -2.25 -25.40 10.07
C LEU A 84 -2.86 -24.12 10.64
N LEU A 85 -2.95 -23.06 9.84
CA LEU A 85 -3.51 -21.79 10.32
C LEU A 85 -4.97 -21.94 10.79
N PRO A 86 -5.89 -22.64 10.07
CA PRO A 86 -7.25 -22.91 10.58
C PRO A 86 -7.28 -23.62 11.92
N LYS A 87 -6.40 -24.60 12.12
CA LYS A 87 -6.30 -25.33 13.40
C LYS A 87 -5.83 -24.43 14.54
N LEU A 88 -4.85 -23.55 14.24
CA LEU A 88 -4.34 -22.59 15.21
C LEU A 88 -5.41 -21.58 15.61
N ILE A 89 -6.15 -21.02 14.64
CA ILE A 89 -7.26 -20.10 14.88
C ILE A 89 -8.35 -20.76 15.71
N LYS A 90 -8.75 -22.00 15.37
CA LYS A 90 -9.78 -22.74 16.09
C LYS A 90 -9.44 -22.92 17.58
N LYS A 91 -8.16 -23.14 17.93
CA LYS A 91 -7.72 -23.25 19.34
C LYS A 91 -7.96 -21.97 20.13
N GLN A 92 -7.98 -20.82 19.48
CA GLN A 92 -8.16 -19.52 20.14
C GLN A 92 -9.63 -19.16 20.37
N LYS A 93 -10.58 -19.93 19.81
CA LYS A 93 -12.04 -19.72 19.97
C LYS A 93 -12.46 -18.27 19.66
N VAL A 94 -11.98 -17.73 18.53
CA VAL A 94 -12.39 -16.40 18.06
C VAL A 94 -13.80 -16.45 17.49
N ASP A 95 -14.59 -15.42 17.74
CA ASP A 95 -15.96 -15.26 17.21
C ASP A 95 -15.93 -14.86 15.74
N LEU A 96 -14.98 -13.98 15.40
CA LEU A 96 -14.77 -13.44 14.06
C LEU A 96 -13.28 -13.37 13.74
N MET A 97 -12.91 -13.71 12.52
CA MET A 97 -11.53 -13.53 12.03
C MET A 97 -11.46 -12.40 11.00
N HIS A 98 -10.44 -11.56 11.05
CA HIS A 98 -10.11 -10.63 9.98
C HIS A 98 -8.84 -11.10 9.28
N PHE A 99 -8.95 -11.36 7.97
CA PHE A 99 -7.81 -11.55 7.07
C PHE A 99 -7.58 -10.23 6.32
N PRO A 100 -6.59 -9.39 6.72
CA PRO A 100 -6.37 -8.07 6.11
C PRO A 100 -5.65 -8.16 4.75
N HIS A 101 -5.78 -9.29 4.09
CA HIS A 101 -5.32 -9.60 2.74
C HIS A 101 -6.16 -10.74 2.17
N PHE A 102 -6.28 -10.87 0.84
CA PHE A 102 -7.11 -11.88 0.17
C PHE A 102 -6.81 -13.34 0.58
N ASN A 103 -5.68 -13.59 1.20
CA ASN A 103 -5.16 -14.93 1.45
C ASN A 103 -5.78 -15.60 2.69
N ALA A 104 -7.11 -15.62 2.74
CA ALA A 104 -7.84 -16.39 3.75
C ALA A 104 -7.71 -17.90 3.45
N PRO A 105 -7.39 -18.76 4.46
CA PRO A 105 -7.27 -20.20 4.23
C PRO A 105 -8.58 -20.83 3.76
N VAL A 106 -8.51 -21.60 2.67
CA VAL A 106 -9.69 -22.25 2.05
C VAL A 106 -10.41 -23.19 3.04
N PHE A 107 -9.66 -23.84 3.93
CA PHE A 107 -10.20 -24.78 4.92
C PHE A 107 -10.61 -24.13 6.24
N TYR A 108 -10.53 -22.81 6.36
CA TYR A 108 -11.08 -22.13 7.53
C TYR A 108 -12.60 -22.11 7.50
N GLY A 109 -13.25 -22.67 8.53
CA GLY A 109 -14.70 -22.85 8.60
C GLY A 109 -15.45 -21.80 9.44
N GLY A 110 -14.74 -20.88 10.10
CA GLY A 110 -15.37 -19.83 10.92
C GLY A 110 -15.80 -18.61 10.14
N LYS A 111 -16.52 -17.69 10.80
CA LYS A 111 -16.89 -16.38 10.26
C LYS A 111 -15.65 -15.52 10.04
N TYR A 112 -15.60 -14.75 8.97
CA TYR A 112 -14.50 -13.82 8.74
C TYR A 112 -14.85 -12.64 7.84
N VAL A 113 -14.10 -11.57 8.06
CA VAL A 113 -13.97 -10.40 7.18
C VAL A 113 -12.64 -10.52 6.41
N VAL A 114 -12.62 -10.09 5.16
CA VAL A 114 -11.40 -10.05 4.36
C VAL A 114 -11.19 -8.67 3.76
N THR A 115 -9.93 -8.18 3.75
CA THR A 115 -9.59 -6.97 3.00
C THR A 115 -8.98 -7.33 1.65
N ILE A 116 -9.52 -6.76 0.58
CA ILE A 116 -9.04 -6.89 -0.79
C ILE A 116 -8.46 -5.53 -1.20
N HIS A 117 -7.12 -5.44 -1.19
CA HIS A 117 -6.44 -4.18 -1.48
C HIS A 117 -6.45 -3.81 -2.96
N ASP A 118 -6.31 -4.80 -3.84
CA ASP A 118 -6.26 -4.59 -5.28
C ASP A 118 -6.66 -5.85 -6.06
N LEU A 119 -6.83 -5.67 -7.36
CA LEU A 119 -7.07 -6.73 -8.33
C LEU A 119 -5.97 -6.80 -9.39
N ILE A 120 -4.78 -6.26 -9.10
CA ILE A 120 -3.66 -6.14 -10.04
C ILE A 120 -3.30 -7.48 -10.68
N LYS A 121 -3.25 -8.57 -9.88
CA LYS A 121 -2.96 -9.91 -10.40
C LYS A 121 -4.04 -10.46 -11.36
N HIS A 122 -5.25 -9.90 -11.34
CA HIS A 122 -6.30 -10.25 -12.29
C HIS A 122 -6.13 -9.51 -13.61
N LEU A 123 -5.71 -8.25 -13.54
CA LEU A 123 -5.58 -7.33 -14.67
C LEU A 123 -4.22 -7.50 -15.36
N SER A 124 -3.14 -7.63 -14.58
CA SER A 124 -1.76 -7.79 -15.07
C SER A 124 -1.29 -9.23 -14.82
N LYS A 125 -1.35 -10.07 -15.85
CA LYS A 125 -1.02 -11.50 -15.79
C LYS A 125 -0.07 -11.88 -16.92
N GLY A 126 0.67 -12.97 -16.72
CA GLY A 126 1.54 -13.55 -17.74
C GLY A 126 3.02 -13.55 -17.36
N PRO A 127 3.87 -14.13 -18.21
CA PRO A 127 5.32 -14.32 -17.95
C PRO A 127 6.06 -13.02 -17.68
N SER A 128 5.65 -11.91 -18.30
CA SER A 128 6.27 -10.58 -18.09
C SER A 128 6.13 -10.04 -16.66
N THR A 129 5.20 -10.58 -15.86
CA THR A 129 4.94 -10.15 -14.49
C THR A 129 5.68 -10.96 -13.42
N THR A 130 6.51 -11.90 -13.84
CA THR A 130 7.26 -12.80 -12.96
C THR A 130 8.70 -13.01 -13.42
N THR A 131 9.57 -13.27 -12.45
CA THR A 131 10.96 -13.74 -12.69
C THR A 131 11.07 -15.28 -12.63
N ARG A 132 9.96 -15.99 -12.44
CA ARG A 132 9.92 -17.46 -12.31
C ARG A 132 9.62 -18.13 -13.63
N CYS A 133 9.89 -19.45 -13.73
CA CYS A 133 9.53 -20.21 -14.93
C CYS A 133 8.00 -20.23 -15.13
N THR A 134 7.59 -20.22 -16.39
CA THR A 134 6.20 -20.05 -16.83
C THR A 134 5.25 -21.11 -16.27
N ALA A 135 5.66 -22.38 -16.22
CA ALA A 135 4.81 -23.46 -15.70
C ALA A 135 4.50 -23.27 -14.21
N LEU A 136 5.52 -22.96 -13.39
CA LEU A 136 5.35 -22.70 -11.96
C LEU A 136 4.49 -21.44 -11.71
N TYR A 137 4.60 -20.44 -12.58
CA TYR A 137 3.76 -19.24 -12.51
C TYR A 137 2.28 -19.61 -12.67
N TRP A 138 1.92 -20.37 -13.71
CA TRP A 138 0.52 -20.72 -13.97
C TRP A 138 -0.08 -21.63 -12.90
N LEU A 139 0.70 -22.56 -12.35
CA LEU A 139 0.26 -23.37 -11.22
C LEU A 139 -0.06 -22.50 -9.98
N LYS A 140 0.83 -21.58 -9.64
CA LYS A 140 0.62 -20.62 -8.55
C LYS A 140 -0.53 -19.64 -8.83
N TYR A 141 -0.71 -19.24 -10.08
CA TYR A 141 -1.83 -18.39 -10.47
C TYR A 141 -3.17 -19.10 -10.32
N LEU A 142 -3.24 -20.39 -10.67
CA LEU A 142 -4.44 -21.20 -10.43
C LEU A 142 -4.76 -21.29 -8.92
N GLY A 143 -3.77 -21.62 -8.11
CA GLY A 143 -3.92 -21.62 -6.63
C GLY A 143 -4.40 -20.26 -6.10
N TYR A 144 -3.81 -19.17 -6.58
CA TYR A 144 -4.25 -17.81 -6.27
C TYR A 144 -5.73 -17.59 -6.61
N LYS A 145 -6.18 -17.99 -7.81
CA LYS A 145 -7.58 -17.84 -8.24
C LYS A 145 -8.55 -18.60 -7.36
N ILE A 146 -8.18 -19.82 -6.93
CA ILE A 146 -9.00 -20.65 -6.03
C ILE A 146 -9.12 -19.98 -4.66
N VAL A 147 -7.98 -19.60 -4.04
CA VAL A 147 -7.97 -18.95 -2.73
C VAL A 147 -8.74 -17.63 -2.75
N PHE A 148 -8.48 -16.79 -3.74
CA PHE A 148 -9.13 -15.49 -3.88
C PHE A 148 -10.66 -15.65 -4.07
N LYS A 149 -11.09 -16.52 -4.98
CA LYS A 149 -12.52 -16.80 -5.22
C LYS A 149 -13.21 -17.29 -3.93
N GLN A 150 -12.54 -18.17 -3.18
CA GLN A 150 -13.08 -18.72 -1.95
C GLN A 150 -13.14 -17.64 -0.85
N ALA A 151 -12.09 -16.84 -0.70
CA ALA A 151 -12.06 -15.72 0.23
C ALA A 151 -13.23 -14.75 -0.01
N VAL A 152 -13.43 -14.34 -1.26
CA VAL A 152 -14.52 -13.42 -1.65
C VAL A 152 -15.90 -14.05 -1.44
N LYS A 153 -16.08 -15.35 -1.79
CA LYS A 153 -17.38 -16.01 -1.67
C LYS A 153 -17.81 -16.21 -0.23
N ARG A 154 -16.88 -16.62 0.65
CA ARG A 154 -17.20 -17.09 2.02
C ARG A 154 -17.10 -16.02 3.09
N ALA A 155 -16.41 -14.89 2.82
CA ALA A 155 -16.37 -13.79 3.78
C ALA A 155 -17.79 -13.32 4.12
N GLU A 156 -18.03 -12.96 5.37
CA GLU A 156 -19.26 -12.27 5.79
C GLU A 156 -19.31 -10.87 5.20
N LYS A 157 -18.23 -10.13 5.30
CA LYS A 157 -18.03 -8.81 4.70
C LYS A 157 -16.66 -8.71 4.03
N ILE A 158 -16.56 -7.88 3.02
CA ILE A 158 -15.31 -7.61 2.29
C ILE A 158 -15.01 -6.13 2.41
N ILE A 159 -13.79 -5.81 2.82
CA ILE A 159 -13.28 -4.44 2.90
C ILE A 159 -12.47 -4.15 1.64
N THR A 160 -12.67 -2.97 1.05
CA THR A 160 -11.85 -2.48 -0.07
C THR A 160 -11.37 -1.06 0.22
N PRO A 161 -10.15 -0.67 -0.23
CA PRO A 161 -9.59 0.65 0.06
C PRO A 161 -10.15 1.76 -0.82
N SER A 162 -10.93 1.44 -1.86
CA SER A 162 -11.53 2.41 -2.78
C SER A 162 -12.83 1.90 -3.38
N GLN A 163 -13.65 2.83 -3.86
CA GLN A 163 -14.87 2.50 -4.62
C GLN A 163 -14.52 1.78 -5.93
N TYR A 164 -13.42 2.20 -6.57
CA TYR A 164 -12.92 1.52 -7.77
C TYR A 164 -12.68 0.02 -7.53
N VAL A 165 -11.97 -0.34 -6.46
CA VAL A 165 -11.72 -1.77 -6.14
C VAL A 165 -13.02 -2.49 -5.81
N LYS A 166 -13.96 -1.84 -5.09
CA LYS A 166 -15.29 -2.40 -4.82
C LYS A 166 -16.04 -2.71 -6.12
N ASP A 167 -16.11 -1.76 -7.04
CA ASP A 167 -16.86 -1.90 -8.29
C ASP A 167 -16.27 -3.01 -9.18
N GLU A 168 -14.94 -3.04 -9.32
CA GLU A 168 -14.25 -4.10 -10.05
C GLU A 168 -14.44 -5.49 -9.40
N LEU A 169 -14.44 -5.57 -8.06
CA LEU A 169 -14.68 -6.82 -7.35
C LEU A 169 -16.10 -7.34 -7.58
N ILE A 170 -17.11 -6.47 -7.46
CA ILE A 170 -18.52 -6.80 -7.74
C ILE A 170 -18.68 -7.25 -9.19
N LYS A 171 -18.09 -6.54 -10.13
CA LYS A 171 -18.13 -6.88 -11.56
C LYS A 171 -17.52 -8.26 -11.85
N LEU A 172 -16.35 -8.56 -11.27
CA LEU A 172 -15.60 -9.81 -11.53
C LEU A 172 -16.19 -11.03 -10.82
N TYR A 173 -16.68 -10.87 -9.60
CA TYR A 173 -17.09 -12.00 -8.75
C TYR A 173 -18.60 -12.10 -8.54
N LYS A 174 -19.38 -11.13 -9.02
CA LYS A 174 -20.85 -11.09 -8.91
C LYS A 174 -21.33 -11.21 -7.45
N VAL A 175 -20.61 -10.59 -6.51
CA VAL A 175 -21.02 -10.50 -5.11
C VAL A 175 -21.97 -9.34 -4.87
N GLY A 176 -22.81 -9.43 -3.83
CA GLY A 176 -23.72 -8.35 -3.47
C GLY A 176 -22.98 -7.07 -3.08
N ALA A 177 -23.51 -5.93 -3.46
CA ALA A 177 -22.89 -4.63 -3.15
C ALA A 177 -22.89 -4.31 -1.64
N ASP A 178 -23.84 -4.86 -0.89
CA ASP A 178 -23.99 -4.79 0.56
C ASP A 178 -22.91 -5.59 1.32
N LYS A 179 -22.32 -6.57 0.64
CA LYS A 179 -21.20 -7.38 1.17
C LYS A 179 -19.87 -6.65 1.10
N VAL A 180 -19.67 -5.72 0.18
CA VAL A 180 -18.42 -5.02 -0.07
C VAL A 180 -18.50 -3.60 0.47
N ILE A 181 -17.65 -3.27 1.44
CA ILE A 181 -17.65 -1.98 2.13
C ILE A 181 -16.31 -1.30 1.88
N VAL A 182 -16.38 -0.02 1.49
CA VAL A 182 -15.18 0.80 1.30
C VAL A 182 -14.77 1.39 2.64
N THR A 183 -13.50 1.18 3.01
CA THR A 183 -12.84 1.92 4.09
C THR A 183 -11.55 2.52 3.53
N TYR A 184 -11.53 3.82 3.30
CA TYR A 184 -10.36 4.50 2.78
C TYR A 184 -9.18 4.37 3.75
N GLU A 185 -7.99 4.15 3.19
CA GLU A 185 -6.75 4.14 3.96
C GLU A 185 -6.39 5.56 4.43
N GLY A 186 -5.46 5.69 5.36
CA GLY A 186 -5.04 6.97 5.92
C GLY A 186 -3.60 7.32 5.59
N VAL A 187 -3.20 8.53 5.96
CA VAL A 187 -1.81 8.98 5.93
C VAL A 187 -1.26 9.04 7.36
N ASP A 188 -0.02 8.59 7.56
CA ASP A 188 0.63 8.62 8.87
C ASP A 188 0.86 10.06 9.32
N ASN A 189 0.52 10.36 10.59
CA ASN A 189 0.81 11.67 11.22
C ASN A 189 2.32 12.00 11.25
N LYS A 190 3.18 11.01 11.02
CA LYS A 190 4.64 11.19 10.89
C LYS A 190 5.03 11.98 9.63
N PHE A 191 4.19 11.97 8.60
CA PHE A 191 4.34 12.78 7.40
C PHE A 191 3.58 14.10 7.56
N GLN A 192 4.03 14.98 8.48
CA GLN A 192 3.45 16.31 8.64
C GLN A 192 4.40 17.38 8.10
N ALA A 193 3.87 18.29 7.29
CA ALA A 193 4.63 19.34 6.59
C ALA A 193 5.47 20.25 7.50
N ASN A 194 5.14 20.34 8.79
CA ASN A 194 5.82 21.21 9.76
C ASN A 194 7.09 20.60 10.37
N THR A 195 7.40 19.34 10.07
CA THR A 195 8.60 18.67 10.63
C THR A 195 9.81 19.00 9.76
N LYS A 196 10.79 19.73 10.31
CA LYS A 196 12.07 19.97 9.63
C LYS A 196 12.97 18.74 9.79
N TYR A 197 13.11 17.98 8.73
CA TYR A 197 14.02 16.83 8.70
C TYR A 197 15.44 17.28 8.33
N LYS A 198 16.50 16.68 8.91
CA LYS A 198 17.92 17.07 8.68
C LYS A 198 18.43 16.66 7.30
N ILE A 199 19.38 17.42 6.73
CA ILE A 199 19.90 17.32 5.35
C ILE A 199 20.53 15.93 5.01
N LEU A 200 20.06 15.29 3.90
CA LEU A 200 20.46 13.95 3.44
C LEU A 200 21.37 13.94 2.20
N ASN A 201 21.72 15.11 1.65
CA ASN A 201 22.40 15.23 0.34
C ASN A 201 23.71 14.45 0.18
N THR A 202 24.34 14.00 1.27
CA THR A 202 25.66 13.35 1.21
C THR A 202 25.59 11.84 0.95
N LYS A 203 24.56 11.14 1.44
CA LYS A 203 24.47 9.68 1.38
C LYS A 203 24.16 9.14 -0.03
N TYR A 204 23.21 9.79 -0.74
CA TYR A 204 22.72 9.30 -2.03
C TYR A 204 23.25 10.07 -3.23
N LYS A 205 24.08 11.11 -3.03
CA LYS A 205 24.62 11.96 -4.10
C LYS A 205 23.52 12.56 -5.00
N ILE A 206 22.33 12.84 -4.43
CA ILE A 206 21.19 13.39 -5.16
C ILE A 206 21.52 14.83 -5.55
N LYS A 207 21.33 15.14 -6.84
CA LYS A 207 21.51 16.50 -7.38
C LYS A 207 20.14 17.16 -7.48
N ASN A 208 19.95 18.28 -6.80
CA ASN A 208 18.75 19.12 -6.95
C ASN A 208 18.85 19.98 -8.23
N PRO A 209 17.72 20.28 -8.89
CA PRO A 209 16.36 19.79 -8.61
C PRO A 209 16.11 18.38 -9.15
N PHE A 210 15.18 17.62 -8.53
CA PHE A 210 14.84 16.26 -8.94
C PHE A 210 13.34 15.96 -8.84
N LEU A 211 12.88 15.00 -9.67
CA LEU A 211 11.57 14.36 -9.57
C LEU A 211 11.66 13.10 -8.71
N LEU A 212 10.63 12.79 -7.97
CA LEU A 212 10.61 11.64 -7.06
C LEU A 212 9.61 10.59 -7.51
N TYR A 213 10.02 9.33 -7.47
CA TYR A 213 9.16 8.15 -7.50
C TYR A 213 9.40 7.30 -6.25
N VAL A 214 8.32 6.80 -5.63
CA VAL A 214 8.37 5.92 -4.45
C VAL A 214 7.53 4.68 -4.70
N GLY A 215 8.12 3.50 -4.61
CA GLY A 215 7.41 2.24 -4.78
C GLY A 215 8.26 1.11 -5.34
N SER A 216 7.64 -0.04 -5.58
CA SER A 216 8.27 -1.15 -6.28
C SER A 216 8.42 -0.85 -7.78
N VAL A 217 9.32 -1.56 -8.45
CA VAL A 217 9.56 -1.42 -9.91
C VAL A 217 8.95 -2.57 -10.72
N TYR A 218 7.79 -3.09 -10.27
CA TYR A 218 7.04 -4.07 -11.04
C TYR A 218 6.53 -3.45 -12.36
N PRO A 219 6.33 -4.25 -13.44
CA PRO A 219 5.93 -3.74 -14.76
C PRO A 219 4.69 -2.83 -14.76
N HIS A 220 3.67 -3.13 -13.93
CA HIS A 220 2.48 -2.28 -13.82
C HIS A 220 2.74 -0.90 -13.22
N LYS A 221 3.90 -0.70 -12.57
CA LYS A 221 4.32 0.62 -12.07
C LYS A 221 4.86 1.54 -13.16
N ASN A 222 5.13 0.99 -14.35
CA ASN A 222 5.38 1.74 -15.59
C ASN A 222 6.58 2.71 -15.53
N ILE A 223 7.63 2.32 -14.81
CA ILE A 223 8.80 3.18 -14.59
C ILE A 223 9.59 3.41 -15.87
N GLU A 224 9.60 2.43 -16.79
CA GLU A 224 10.23 2.57 -18.10
C GLU A 224 9.67 3.80 -18.84
N ARG A 225 8.34 4.02 -18.81
CA ARG A 225 7.69 5.18 -19.42
C ARG A 225 8.07 6.50 -18.74
N LEU A 226 8.22 6.49 -17.42
CA LEU A 226 8.69 7.67 -16.68
C LEU A 226 10.14 8.00 -17.05
N ILE A 227 11.02 7.02 -17.23
CA ILE A 227 12.41 7.22 -17.65
C ILE A 227 12.45 7.86 -19.05
N GLU A 228 11.66 7.35 -20.01
CA GLU A 228 11.51 8.00 -21.31
C GLU A 228 11.11 9.46 -21.20
N ALA A 229 10.10 9.75 -20.34
CA ALA A 229 9.60 11.10 -20.17
C ALA A 229 10.64 12.04 -19.55
N VAL A 230 11.37 11.64 -18.50
CA VAL A 230 12.40 12.49 -17.88
C VAL A 230 13.58 12.73 -18.79
N LYS A 231 13.90 11.77 -19.68
CA LYS A 231 14.90 11.94 -20.74
C LYS A 231 14.50 13.03 -21.74
N LEU A 232 13.22 13.10 -22.15
CA LEU A 232 12.71 14.12 -23.07
C LEU A 232 12.84 15.56 -22.49
N ILE A 233 12.92 15.71 -21.18
CA ILE A 233 12.95 17.01 -20.50
C ILE A 233 14.24 17.26 -19.74
N ASP A 234 15.22 16.36 -19.85
CA ASP A 234 16.52 16.41 -19.15
C ASP A 234 16.38 16.65 -17.63
N LYS A 235 15.51 15.90 -16.96
CA LYS A 235 15.27 16.00 -15.52
C LYS A 235 15.85 14.81 -14.76
N LYS A 236 16.38 15.09 -13.56
CA LYS A 236 16.84 14.04 -12.64
C LYS A 236 15.63 13.33 -12.01
N LEU A 237 15.71 12.01 -11.89
CA LEU A 237 14.70 11.15 -11.28
C LEU A 237 15.32 10.36 -10.13
N VAL A 238 14.77 10.53 -8.94
CA VAL A 238 15.11 9.72 -7.76
C VAL A 238 14.06 8.64 -7.59
N ILE A 239 14.49 7.38 -7.56
CA ILE A 239 13.64 6.20 -7.37
C ILE A 239 13.92 5.60 -6.00
N VAL A 240 12.94 5.68 -5.10
CA VAL A 240 12.95 5.01 -3.81
C VAL A 240 12.29 3.65 -3.95
N CYS A 241 13.09 2.59 -3.94
CA CYS A 241 12.62 1.21 -4.08
C CYS A 241 13.37 0.26 -3.16
N ALA A 242 12.70 -0.28 -2.15
CA ALA A 242 13.30 -1.22 -1.18
C ALA A 242 13.48 -2.64 -1.72
N ARG A 243 12.81 -3.01 -2.82
CA ARG A 243 12.83 -4.37 -3.39
C ARG A 243 13.60 -4.42 -4.70
N ASN A 244 14.49 -5.40 -4.82
CA ASN A 244 15.32 -5.57 -6.03
C ASN A 244 14.65 -6.36 -7.17
N VAL A 245 13.43 -6.88 -6.96
CA VAL A 245 12.70 -7.62 -8.01
C VAL A 245 12.46 -6.68 -9.21
N PHE A 246 12.81 -7.12 -10.42
CA PHE A 246 12.80 -6.36 -11.68
C PHE A 246 13.80 -5.20 -11.78
N ARG A 247 14.68 -5.00 -10.80
CA ARG A 247 15.67 -3.92 -10.86
C ARG A 247 16.68 -4.11 -11.98
N ASP A 248 17.15 -5.33 -12.20
CA ASP A 248 18.11 -5.63 -13.28
C ASP A 248 17.51 -5.33 -14.65
N ARG A 249 16.23 -5.67 -14.86
CA ARG A 249 15.50 -5.31 -16.09
C ARG A 249 15.45 -3.79 -16.27
N LEU A 250 15.16 -3.05 -15.20
CA LEU A 250 15.10 -1.60 -15.27
C LEU A 250 16.48 -0.97 -15.47
N ASN A 251 17.55 -1.50 -14.86
CA ASN A 251 18.93 -1.07 -15.10
C ASN A 251 19.33 -1.27 -16.57
N ASN A 252 18.98 -2.42 -17.15
CA ASN A 252 19.23 -2.69 -18.57
C ASN A 252 18.47 -1.68 -19.47
N PHE A 253 17.22 -1.36 -19.12
CA PHE A 253 16.44 -0.35 -19.85
C PHE A 253 17.09 1.05 -19.75
N ILE A 254 17.56 1.45 -18.57
CA ILE A 254 18.27 2.72 -18.35
C ILE A 254 19.50 2.80 -19.25
N ALA A 255 20.34 1.75 -19.25
CA ALA A 255 21.55 1.70 -20.06
C ALA A 255 21.25 1.75 -21.58
N GLN A 256 20.27 0.97 -22.06
CA GLN A 256 19.84 0.97 -23.45
C GLN A 256 19.32 2.33 -23.93
N ASN A 257 18.80 3.15 -22.99
CA ASN A 257 18.29 4.48 -23.27
C ASN A 257 19.28 5.61 -22.94
N SER A 258 20.52 5.31 -22.53
CA SER A 258 21.53 6.30 -22.09
C SER A 258 20.96 7.29 -21.06
N ALA A 259 20.30 6.74 -20.02
CA ALA A 259 19.64 7.53 -18.98
C ALA A 259 20.31 7.40 -17.59
N GLU A 260 21.55 6.84 -17.54
CA GLU A 260 22.26 6.53 -16.29
C GLU A 260 22.52 7.81 -15.48
N ASP A 261 22.83 8.91 -16.14
CA ASP A 261 23.07 10.18 -15.48
C ASP A 261 21.80 10.85 -14.94
N LEU A 262 20.62 10.44 -15.40
CA LEU A 262 19.33 11.01 -15.01
C LEU A 262 18.69 10.27 -13.83
N VAL A 263 18.98 8.97 -13.63
CA VAL A 263 18.25 8.12 -12.69
C VAL A 263 19.12 7.75 -11.49
N THR A 264 18.64 8.02 -10.30
CA THR A 264 19.29 7.64 -9.03
C THR A 264 18.39 6.72 -8.22
N PHE A 265 18.91 5.54 -7.84
CA PHE A 265 18.22 4.63 -6.92
C PHE A 265 18.75 4.80 -5.51
N THR A 266 17.86 4.99 -4.53
CA THR A 266 18.27 5.07 -3.12
C THR A 266 18.27 3.71 -2.41
N GLY A 267 17.52 2.73 -2.92
CA GLY A 267 17.22 1.52 -2.17
C GLY A 267 16.20 1.78 -1.05
N TYR A 268 16.34 1.07 0.07
CA TYR A 268 15.54 1.33 1.27
C TYR A 268 15.98 2.63 1.94
N VAL A 269 15.02 3.45 2.31
CA VAL A 269 15.21 4.68 3.09
C VAL A 269 14.33 4.61 4.35
N SER A 270 14.77 5.25 5.43
CA SER A 270 13.95 5.42 6.64
C SER A 270 12.75 6.34 6.36
N ASN A 271 11.76 6.34 7.26
CA ASN A 271 10.60 7.23 7.11
C ASN A 271 11.01 8.71 7.12
N ASP A 272 12.01 9.09 7.93
CA ASP A 272 12.52 10.46 8.00
C ASP A 272 13.25 10.85 6.70
N GLU A 273 14.04 9.94 6.15
CA GLU A 273 14.69 10.12 4.85
C GLU A 273 13.65 10.24 3.73
N LEU A 274 12.61 9.40 3.76
CA LEU A 274 11.53 9.46 2.78
C LEU A 274 10.74 10.77 2.84
N ALA A 275 10.37 11.19 4.06
CA ALA A 275 9.67 12.46 4.26
C ALA A 275 10.46 13.64 3.69
N ARG A 276 11.76 13.62 3.88
CA ARG A 276 12.63 14.65 3.35
C ARG A 276 12.73 14.60 1.83
N LEU A 277 12.85 13.43 1.21
CA LEU A 277 12.86 13.29 -0.24
C LEU A 277 11.58 13.88 -0.85
N TYR A 278 10.42 13.65 -0.21
CA TYR A 278 9.18 14.29 -0.63
C TYR A 278 9.24 15.84 -0.51
N GLN A 279 9.79 16.37 0.58
CA GLN A 279 9.88 17.83 0.79
C GLN A 279 10.85 18.53 -0.17
N GLU A 280 11.92 17.85 -0.60
CA GLU A 280 12.95 18.39 -1.50
C GLU A 280 12.66 18.16 -2.98
N ALA A 281 11.77 17.25 -3.34
CA ALA A 281 11.41 16.97 -4.72
C ALA A 281 10.64 18.13 -5.36
N GLU A 282 10.92 18.44 -6.65
CA GLU A 282 10.11 19.37 -7.43
C GLU A 282 8.66 18.87 -7.56
N ALA A 283 8.50 17.55 -7.76
CA ALA A 283 7.21 16.87 -7.79
C ALA A 283 7.38 15.37 -7.55
N PHE A 284 6.36 14.74 -7.02
CA PHE A 284 6.20 13.29 -7.01
C PHE A 284 5.49 12.84 -8.28
N VAL A 285 6.09 11.89 -9.03
CA VAL A 285 5.51 11.38 -10.28
C VAL A 285 5.12 9.92 -10.11
N PHE A 286 3.86 9.59 -10.40
CA PHE A 286 3.29 8.26 -10.17
C PHE A 286 2.70 7.67 -11.46
N PRO A 287 3.50 6.99 -12.31
CA PRO A 287 3.12 6.58 -13.66
C PRO A 287 2.38 5.24 -13.73
N THR A 288 1.89 4.74 -12.60
CA THR A 288 1.32 3.40 -12.46
C THR A 288 0.13 3.14 -13.38
N LEU A 289 0.02 1.93 -13.91
CA LEU A 289 -1.10 1.48 -14.75
C LEU A 289 -2.26 0.88 -13.93
N SER A 290 -2.01 0.52 -12.67
CA SER A 290 -3.02 -0.09 -11.80
C SER A 290 -2.63 0.05 -10.34
N GLU A 291 -3.58 0.45 -9.52
CA GLU A 291 -3.48 0.60 -8.07
C GLU A 291 -4.78 0.18 -7.39
N GLY A 292 -4.69 -0.06 -6.07
CA GLY A 292 -5.88 -0.22 -5.25
C GLY A 292 -6.30 1.07 -4.54
N PHE A 293 -5.31 1.93 -4.20
CA PHE A 293 -5.55 3.20 -3.50
C PHE A 293 -4.59 4.31 -3.90
N GLY A 294 -3.28 4.10 -3.69
CA GLY A 294 -2.28 5.11 -4.06
C GLY A 294 -1.70 5.88 -2.87
N LEU A 295 -1.42 5.20 -1.75
CA LEU A 295 -0.82 5.81 -0.55
C LEU A 295 0.37 6.74 -0.84
N PRO A 296 1.34 6.42 -1.73
CA PRO A 296 2.52 7.28 -1.94
C PRO A 296 2.19 8.71 -2.39
N GLY A 297 1.13 8.91 -3.17
CA GLY A 297 0.72 10.24 -3.57
C GLY A 297 0.09 11.04 -2.42
N LEU A 298 -0.67 10.39 -1.54
CA LEU A 298 -1.18 11.03 -0.32
C LEU A 298 -0.05 11.37 0.65
N GLU A 299 0.98 10.50 0.78
CA GLU A 299 2.19 10.80 1.55
C GLU A 299 2.91 12.03 1.00
N ALA A 300 3.08 12.12 -0.33
CA ALA A 300 3.64 13.29 -1.00
C ALA A 300 2.83 14.56 -0.69
N MET A 301 1.50 14.51 -0.85
CA MET A 301 0.60 15.62 -0.58
C MET A 301 0.67 16.10 0.88
N SER A 302 0.78 15.18 1.84
CA SER A 302 0.85 15.49 3.27
C SER A 302 2.13 16.27 3.65
N LEU A 303 3.15 16.18 2.82
CA LEU A 303 4.43 16.89 2.96
C LEU A 303 4.54 18.11 2.03
N GLY A 304 3.45 18.47 1.35
CA GLY A 304 3.41 19.59 0.44
C GLY A 304 4.16 19.36 -0.87
N CYS A 305 4.40 18.09 -1.25
CA CYS A 305 4.99 17.76 -2.55
C CYS A 305 3.89 17.70 -3.62
N PRO A 306 4.01 18.44 -4.74
CA PRO A 306 3.05 18.37 -5.84
C PRO A 306 3.00 16.97 -6.45
N VAL A 307 1.81 16.50 -6.81
CA VAL A 307 1.60 15.16 -7.38
C VAL A 307 1.20 15.24 -8.83
N ILE A 308 1.93 14.47 -9.65
CA ILE A 308 1.65 14.28 -11.09
C ILE A 308 1.49 12.78 -11.31
N CYS A 309 0.35 12.32 -11.78
CA CYS A 309 0.07 10.89 -11.79
C CYS A 309 -0.72 10.43 -13.01
N SER A 310 -0.78 9.12 -13.20
CA SER A 310 -1.56 8.49 -14.25
C SER A 310 -3.04 8.83 -14.18
N ASP A 311 -3.66 9.07 -15.32
CA ASP A 311 -5.10 9.22 -15.49
C ASP A 311 -5.78 7.84 -15.41
N ILE A 312 -5.91 7.31 -14.19
CA ILE A 312 -6.63 6.06 -13.90
C ILE A 312 -7.69 6.30 -12.84
N SER A 313 -8.78 5.56 -12.92
CA SER A 313 -9.99 5.79 -12.12
C SER A 313 -9.73 5.86 -10.61
N VAL A 314 -8.92 4.95 -10.07
CA VAL A 314 -8.61 4.93 -8.64
C VAL A 314 -7.83 6.19 -8.19
N LEU A 315 -6.87 6.68 -8.98
CA LEU A 315 -6.11 7.88 -8.61
C LEU A 315 -6.98 9.13 -8.73
N LYS A 316 -7.91 9.19 -9.70
CA LYS A 316 -8.91 10.25 -9.79
C LYS A 316 -9.86 10.25 -8.59
N GLU A 317 -10.30 9.06 -8.13
CA GLU A 317 -11.12 8.92 -6.94
C GLU A 317 -10.40 9.46 -5.69
N VAL A 318 -9.12 9.06 -5.51
CA VAL A 318 -8.38 9.34 -4.29
C VAL A 318 -7.75 10.72 -4.28
N TYR A 319 -7.17 11.19 -5.39
CA TYR A 319 -6.45 12.47 -5.43
C TYR A 319 -7.32 13.65 -5.91
N LYS A 320 -8.49 13.36 -6.49
CA LYS A 320 -9.46 14.38 -6.92
C LYS A 320 -8.78 15.47 -7.77
N ASN A 321 -8.89 16.73 -7.34
CA ASN A 321 -8.29 17.90 -7.98
C ASN A 321 -6.91 18.29 -7.42
N ALA A 322 -6.35 17.48 -6.51
CA ALA A 322 -5.06 17.75 -5.87
C ALA A 322 -3.86 17.16 -6.64
N ALA A 323 -4.07 16.66 -7.85
CA ALA A 323 -3.02 16.14 -8.72
C ALA A 323 -3.22 16.61 -10.17
N VAL A 324 -2.14 16.61 -10.94
CA VAL A 324 -2.19 16.73 -12.41
C VAL A 324 -2.11 15.33 -13.00
N TYR A 325 -2.98 15.06 -13.97
CA TYR A 325 -3.13 13.75 -14.59
C TYR A 325 -2.54 13.70 -15.99
N PHE A 326 -1.92 12.56 -16.33
CA PHE A 326 -1.37 12.28 -17.66
C PHE A 326 -1.81 10.92 -18.18
N ASN A 327 -1.76 10.75 -19.50
CA ASN A 327 -1.91 9.45 -20.12
C ASN A 327 -0.68 8.57 -19.84
N PRO A 328 -0.79 7.50 -19.04
CA PRO A 328 0.37 6.68 -18.65
C PRO A 328 0.97 5.86 -19.81
N LEU A 329 0.32 5.82 -20.96
CA LEU A 329 0.80 5.11 -22.14
C LEU A 329 1.57 6.03 -23.12
N ASP A 330 1.65 7.33 -22.84
CA ASP A 330 2.32 8.32 -23.66
C ASP A 330 3.42 9.06 -22.88
N SER A 331 4.69 8.76 -23.17
CA SER A 331 5.83 9.41 -22.51
C SER A 331 5.95 10.90 -22.82
N LYS A 332 5.40 11.37 -23.94
CA LYS A 332 5.37 12.80 -24.28
C LYS A 332 4.37 13.55 -23.41
N ASP A 333 3.15 13.00 -23.25
CA ASP A 333 2.17 13.61 -22.36
C ASP A 333 2.67 13.63 -20.90
N VAL A 334 3.32 12.53 -20.43
CA VAL A 334 3.99 12.51 -19.12
C VAL A 334 4.99 13.65 -19.01
N ALA A 335 5.87 13.83 -20.01
CA ALA A 335 6.88 14.88 -20.03
C ALA A 335 6.26 16.30 -20.05
N GLU A 336 5.21 16.51 -20.84
CA GLU A 336 4.48 17.78 -20.94
C GLU A 336 3.81 18.15 -19.61
N LYS A 337 3.13 17.21 -18.94
CA LYS A 337 2.50 17.45 -17.64
C LYS A 337 3.53 17.71 -16.55
N ILE A 338 4.68 17.04 -16.57
CA ILE A 338 5.78 17.36 -15.66
C ILE A 338 6.27 18.80 -15.91
N LYS A 339 6.59 19.16 -17.15
CA LYS A 339 7.02 20.53 -17.50
C LYS A 339 6.01 21.57 -17.05
N LEU A 340 4.72 21.35 -17.35
CA LEU A 340 3.64 22.25 -16.95
C LEU A 340 3.68 22.55 -15.44
N VAL A 341 3.76 21.51 -14.62
CA VAL A 341 3.72 21.67 -13.17
C VAL A 341 4.98 22.35 -12.63
N ILE A 342 6.17 21.91 -13.06
CA ILE A 342 7.43 22.42 -12.48
C ILE A 342 7.81 23.83 -12.97
N SER A 343 7.26 24.30 -14.10
CA SER A 343 7.55 25.65 -14.64
C SER A 343 6.56 26.72 -14.19
N ASP A 344 5.39 26.33 -13.68
CA ASP A 344 4.32 27.25 -13.27
C ASP A 344 4.17 27.29 -11.75
N LYS A 345 4.60 28.40 -11.14
CA LYS A 345 4.54 28.60 -9.69
C LYS A 345 3.11 28.64 -9.14
N GLU A 346 2.14 29.11 -9.92
CA GLU A 346 0.73 29.17 -9.48
C GLU A 346 0.15 27.76 -9.41
N ILE A 347 0.42 26.92 -10.42
CA ILE A 347 0.03 25.52 -10.42
C ILE A 347 0.69 24.77 -9.24
N LEU A 348 1.99 24.96 -9.03
CA LEU A 348 2.72 24.37 -7.90
C LEU A 348 2.07 24.70 -6.56
N GLU A 349 1.87 25.99 -6.27
CA GLU A 349 1.30 26.42 -4.99
C GLU A 349 -0.18 25.98 -4.83
N LYS A 350 -0.94 25.96 -5.92
CA LYS A 350 -2.30 25.44 -5.94
C LYS A 350 -2.33 23.95 -5.56
N LEU A 351 -1.47 23.12 -6.19
CA LEU A 351 -1.40 21.68 -5.93
C LEU A 351 -0.96 21.39 -4.50
N LYS A 352 0.03 22.12 -3.97
CA LYS A 352 0.46 22.01 -2.57
C LYS A 352 -0.70 22.27 -1.61
N LYS A 353 -1.41 23.39 -1.80
CA LYS A 353 -2.56 23.77 -0.96
C LYS A 353 -3.68 22.73 -1.03
N GLN A 354 -4.04 22.31 -2.24
CA GLN A 354 -5.10 21.32 -2.45
C GLN A 354 -4.71 19.94 -1.87
N GLY A 355 -3.45 19.54 -2.02
CA GLY A 355 -2.93 18.29 -1.45
C GLY A 355 -3.00 18.27 0.08
N LEU A 356 -2.50 19.33 0.74
CA LEU A 356 -2.54 19.48 2.20
C LEU A 356 -3.98 19.49 2.76
N GLU A 357 -4.93 20.03 2.00
CA GLU A 357 -6.34 20.01 2.41
C GLU A 357 -6.96 18.63 2.21
N LEU A 358 -6.73 18.00 1.05
CA LEU A 358 -7.29 16.70 0.71
C LEU A 358 -6.88 15.60 1.68
N VAL A 359 -5.62 15.57 2.13
CA VAL A 359 -5.13 14.49 3.01
C VAL A 359 -5.83 14.44 4.36
N LYS A 360 -6.49 15.53 4.78
CA LYS A 360 -7.30 15.56 6.01
C LYS A 360 -8.54 14.65 5.94
N GLU A 361 -8.98 14.30 4.74
CA GLU A 361 -10.10 13.36 4.54
C GLU A 361 -9.70 11.91 4.81
N TYR A 362 -8.38 11.58 4.78
CA TYR A 362 -7.83 10.23 4.86
C TYR A 362 -7.16 9.98 6.22
N SER A 363 -7.81 9.19 7.06
CA SER A 363 -7.36 8.96 8.43
C SER A 363 -7.40 7.48 8.79
N TRP A 364 -6.29 6.96 9.29
CA TRP A 364 -6.22 5.60 9.86
C TRP A 364 -7.17 5.38 11.03
N GLN A 365 -7.43 6.43 11.80
CA GLN A 365 -8.40 6.40 12.89
C GLN A 365 -9.82 6.16 12.35
N LYS A 366 -10.21 6.89 11.31
CA LYS A 366 -11.52 6.73 10.66
C LYS A 366 -11.65 5.35 10.04
N MET A 367 -10.62 4.86 9.33
CA MET A 367 -10.58 3.52 8.76
C MET A 367 -10.81 2.44 9.82
N ALA A 368 -10.15 2.54 10.98
CA ALA A 368 -10.34 1.59 12.09
C ALA A 368 -11.75 1.66 12.69
N GLN A 369 -12.33 2.86 12.85
CA GLN A 369 -13.71 3.04 13.33
C GLN A 369 -14.72 2.40 12.37
N GLU A 370 -14.55 2.60 11.07
CA GLU A 370 -15.39 1.98 10.04
C GLU A 370 -15.23 0.44 10.07
N THR A 371 -14.00 -0.05 10.23
CA THR A 371 -13.73 -1.49 10.38
C THR A 371 -14.40 -2.09 11.61
N LEU A 372 -14.44 -1.39 12.74
CA LEU A 372 -15.16 -1.83 13.94
C LEU A 372 -16.66 -2.00 13.70
N LYS A 373 -17.28 -1.09 12.93
CA LYS A 373 -18.69 -1.22 12.55
C LYS A 373 -18.91 -2.48 11.70
N ILE A 374 -18.00 -2.72 10.74
CA ILE A 374 -18.05 -3.92 9.89
C ILE A 374 -17.93 -5.20 10.72
N TYR A 375 -17.08 -5.23 11.76
CA TYR A 375 -16.99 -6.38 12.64
C TYR A 375 -18.29 -6.65 13.39
N LYS A 376 -18.98 -5.61 13.87
CA LYS A 376 -20.28 -5.72 14.53
C LYS A 376 -21.37 -6.27 13.62
N GLU A 377 -21.33 -5.92 12.32
CA GLU A 377 -22.27 -6.40 11.31
C GLU A 377 -21.96 -7.84 10.83
N ALA A 378 -20.71 -8.29 10.94
CA ALA A 378 -20.25 -9.60 10.45
C ALA A 378 -20.29 -10.69 11.52
N ALA A 379 -20.40 -10.33 12.80
CA ALA A 379 -20.44 -11.26 13.93
C ALA A 379 -21.83 -11.83 14.14
#